data_51cf99ff4c7d7c0078bdb483c60ae9ab
#
_entry.id   51cf99ff4c7d7c0078bdb483c60ae9ab
#
_cell.length_a   1.000
_cell.length_b   1.000
_cell.length_c   1.000
_cell.angle_alpha   90.00
_cell.angle_beta   90.00
_cell.angle_gamma   90.00
#
_symmetry.space_group_name_H-M   'P 1'
#
loop_
_entity.id
_entity.type
_entity.pdbx_description
1 polymer ?
#
loop_
_entity_poly.entity_id
_entity_poly.type
_entity_poly.pdbx_seq_one_letter_code
_entity_poly.pdbx_strand_id
1 'polypeptide(L)'
;MSDNHNKLIILGSGPAGYAASIYAARAGLNPIIIAGMQEGGQLTTTTDVENWPGDSDGLQGPDLMNRMKKHAQQFDVEIINDHINEVDLSVKPFELSGTSKYSCDSLIIATGASAMYLGLPSEKEFLGKGVSACATCDGFFYKDQEVAVIGGGNTAAEEALYLSRICSKVYLVHRRDELRAEKILQDRIFAEEKAGN
;
A
#
# COMPACT_ATOMS: atom_id res chain seq x y z
N MET A 1 8.22 32.35 -14.45
CA MET A 1 8.27 31.07 -13.76
C MET A 1 6.86 30.84 -13.27
N SER A 2 6.14 29.85 -13.77
CA SER A 2 4.80 29.50 -13.25
C SER A 2 5.02 29.03 -11.83
N ASP A 3 4.46 29.76 -10.89
CA ASP A 3 4.55 29.46 -9.48
C ASP A 3 3.62 28.26 -9.22
N ASN A 4 4.14 27.03 -9.26
CA ASN A 4 3.40 25.80 -8.95
C ASN A 4 3.21 25.68 -7.41
N HIS A 5 2.87 26.81 -6.77
CA HIS A 5 2.58 26.84 -5.36
C HIS A 5 1.14 26.41 -5.09
N ASN A 6 0.97 25.50 -4.13
CA ASN A 6 -0.31 24.95 -3.74
C ASN A 6 -0.47 25.00 -2.21
N LYS A 7 -1.65 25.30 -1.75
CA LYS A 7 -1.93 25.29 -0.30
C LYS A 7 -1.73 23.92 0.31
N LEU A 8 -2.14 22.87 -0.43
CA LEU A 8 -2.01 21.48 -0.01
C LEU A 8 -1.65 20.59 -1.22
N ILE A 9 -0.56 19.85 -1.09
CA ILE A 9 -0.20 18.79 -2.02
C ILE A 9 -0.37 17.44 -1.34
N ILE A 10 -0.93 16.47 -2.08
CA ILE A 10 -1.06 15.06 -1.67
C ILE A 10 -0.18 14.23 -2.60
N LEU A 11 0.83 13.56 -2.06
CA LEU A 11 1.68 12.64 -2.82
C LEU A 11 1.09 11.23 -2.81
N GLY A 12 0.71 10.77 -4.00
CA GLY A 12 0.15 9.45 -4.23
C GLY A 12 -1.35 9.46 -4.49
N SER A 13 -1.76 8.68 -5.48
CA SER A 13 -3.13 8.54 -5.96
C SER A 13 -3.77 7.20 -5.61
N GLY A 14 -3.24 6.51 -4.62
CA GLY A 14 -3.88 5.32 -4.05
C GLY A 14 -5.12 5.68 -3.22
N PRO A 15 -5.79 4.69 -2.61
CA PRO A 15 -7.00 4.91 -1.80
C PRO A 15 -6.82 5.99 -0.73
N ALA A 16 -5.66 6.01 -0.06
CA ALA A 16 -5.35 7.01 0.96
C ALA A 16 -5.28 8.43 0.39
N GLY A 17 -4.63 8.60 -0.78
CA GLY A 17 -4.53 9.90 -1.45
C GLY A 17 -5.88 10.41 -1.92
N TYR A 18 -6.68 9.58 -2.59
CA TYR A 18 -8.03 9.98 -3.00
C TYR A 18 -8.94 10.29 -1.80
N ALA A 19 -8.92 9.46 -0.75
CA ALA A 19 -9.70 9.72 0.44
C ALA A 19 -9.32 11.05 1.08
N ALA A 20 -8.02 11.32 1.27
CA ALA A 20 -7.53 12.58 1.82
C ALA A 20 -7.96 13.77 0.96
N SER A 21 -7.86 13.66 -0.36
CA SER A 21 -8.19 14.75 -1.28
C SER A 21 -9.67 15.15 -1.23
N ILE A 22 -10.57 14.17 -1.14
CA ILE A 22 -12.02 14.41 -1.03
C ILE A 22 -12.32 15.24 0.23
N TYR A 23 -11.78 14.84 1.38
CA TYR A 23 -12.03 15.57 2.62
C TYR A 23 -11.36 16.94 2.64
N ALA A 24 -10.16 17.06 2.10
CA ALA A 24 -9.46 18.33 1.97
C ALA A 24 -10.21 19.32 1.04
N ALA A 25 -10.70 18.85 -0.10
CA ALA A 25 -11.50 19.66 -1.02
C ALA A 25 -12.81 20.12 -0.36
N ARG A 26 -13.51 19.21 0.34
CA ARG A 26 -14.72 19.55 1.10
C ARG A 26 -14.46 20.58 2.21
N ALA A 27 -13.23 20.63 2.74
CA ALA A 27 -12.80 21.64 3.71
C ALA A 27 -12.34 22.97 3.05
N GLY A 28 -12.44 23.11 1.72
CA GLY A 28 -12.05 24.32 0.97
C GLY A 28 -10.54 24.53 0.89
N LEU A 29 -9.74 23.46 0.97
CA LEU A 29 -8.28 23.53 0.91
C LEU A 29 -7.72 23.49 -0.52
N ASN A 30 -8.56 23.19 -1.52
CA ASN A 30 -8.18 23.08 -2.93
C ASN A 30 -6.91 22.23 -3.13
N PRO A 31 -6.92 20.95 -2.71
CA PRO A 31 -5.75 20.11 -2.81
C PRO A 31 -5.46 19.74 -4.27
N ILE A 32 -4.18 19.49 -4.57
CA ILE A 32 -3.79 18.73 -5.77
C ILE A 32 -3.23 17.38 -5.36
N ILE A 33 -3.39 16.38 -6.23
CA ILE A 33 -2.73 15.07 -6.09
C ILE A 33 -1.59 15.02 -7.10
N ILE A 34 -0.39 14.62 -6.67
CA ILE A 34 0.68 14.19 -7.57
C ILE A 34 0.68 12.66 -7.56
N ALA A 35 0.29 12.07 -8.71
CA ALA A 35 -0.11 10.67 -8.78
C ALA A 35 1.03 9.67 -8.62
N GLY A 36 2.26 10.06 -8.94
CA GLY A 36 3.39 9.15 -9.04
C GLY A 36 3.44 8.43 -10.40
N MET A 37 4.26 7.40 -10.50
CA MET A 37 4.44 6.65 -11.75
C MET A 37 3.23 5.78 -12.11
N GLN A 38 2.44 5.36 -11.13
CA GLN A 38 1.27 4.51 -11.31
C GLN A 38 0.06 5.17 -10.67
N GLU A 39 -0.74 5.85 -11.49
CA GLU A 39 -1.99 6.44 -11.02
C GLU A 39 -2.95 5.35 -10.51
N GLY A 40 -3.50 5.55 -9.31
CA GLY A 40 -4.36 4.58 -8.63
C GLY A 40 -3.59 3.60 -7.72
N GLY A 41 -2.26 3.54 -7.85
CA GLY A 41 -1.41 2.71 -7.00
C GLY A 41 -1.61 1.20 -7.19
N GLN A 42 -1.25 0.41 -6.19
CA GLN A 42 -1.21 -1.06 -6.30
C GLN A 42 -2.56 -1.72 -6.61
N LEU A 43 -3.67 -1.14 -6.17
CA LEU A 43 -5.00 -1.71 -6.45
C LEU A 43 -5.35 -1.75 -7.95
N THR A 44 -4.67 -0.97 -8.78
CA THR A 44 -4.87 -1.05 -10.25
C THR A 44 -4.33 -2.34 -10.86
N THR A 45 -3.53 -3.10 -10.14
CA THR A 45 -3.00 -4.40 -10.55
C THR A 45 -3.59 -5.57 -9.75
N THR A 46 -4.48 -5.29 -8.80
CA THR A 46 -5.18 -6.28 -8.00
C THR A 46 -6.49 -6.67 -8.70
N THR A 47 -6.85 -7.95 -8.61
CA THR A 47 -8.15 -8.46 -9.10
C THR A 47 -9.24 -8.19 -8.06
N ASP A 48 -9.67 -9.21 -7.33
CA ASP A 48 -10.76 -9.12 -6.37
C ASP A 48 -10.35 -8.36 -5.11
N VAL A 49 -11.20 -7.44 -4.66
CA VAL A 49 -11.04 -6.66 -3.43
C VAL A 49 -12.21 -6.95 -2.52
N GLU A 50 -12.02 -7.87 -1.57
CA GLU A 50 -13.07 -8.32 -0.66
C GLU A 50 -13.12 -7.55 0.66
N ASN A 51 -12.08 -6.78 0.96
CA ASN A 51 -11.91 -6.08 2.23
C ASN A 51 -12.17 -4.56 2.14
N TRP A 52 -12.80 -4.08 1.07
CA TRP A 52 -13.21 -2.70 0.96
C TRP A 52 -14.63 -2.52 1.52
N PRO A 53 -14.83 -1.77 2.63
CA PRO A 53 -16.15 -1.59 3.21
C PRO A 53 -17.10 -0.84 2.27
N GLY A 54 -18.31 -1.34 2.12
CA GLY A 54 -19.36 -0.73 1.31
C GLY A 54 -19.54 -1.36 -0.08
N ASP A 55 -18.70 -2.33 -0.44
CA ASP A 55 -18.89 -3.17 -1.62
C ASP A 55 -18.88 -4.64 -1.19
N SER A 56 -19.95 -5.39 -1.49
CA SER A 56 -20.15 -6.76 -1.05
C SER A 56 -19.81 -7.82 -2.09
N ASP A 57 -19.84 -7.47 -3.38
CA ASP A 57 -19.81 -8.44 -4.46
C ASP A 57 -18.86 -8.04 -5.59
N GLY A 58 -17.82 -8.83 -5.81
CA GLY A 58 -17.02 -8.84 -7.03
C GLY A 58 -16.32 -7.53 -7.39
N LEU A 59 -15.96 -6.72 -6.39
CA LEU A 59 -15.23 -5.47 -6.62
C LEU A 59 -13.84 -5.75 -7.15
N GLN A 60 -13.53 -5.20 -8.33
CA GLN A 60 -12.18 -5.27 -8.90
C GLN A 60 -11.37 -4.03 -8.51
N GLY A 61 -10.07 -4.23 -8.25
CA GLY A 61 -9.16 -3.15 -7.86
C GLY A 61 -9.18 -1.95 -8.82
N PRO A 62 -9.04 -2.14 -10.15
CA PRO A 62 -9.13 -1.05 -11.13
C PRO A 62 -10.46 -0.28 -11.08
N ASP A 63 -11.58 -0.99 -10.86
CA ASP A 63 -12.91 -0.36 -10.80
C ASP A 63 -13.03 0.50 -9.52
N LEU A 64 -12.55 0.00 -8.38
CA LEU A 64 -12.49 0.77 -7.14
C LEU A 64 -11.69 2.06 -7.35
N MET A 65 -10.49 1.96 -7.92
CA MET A 65 -9.63 3.12 -8.12
C MET A 65 -10.24 4.13 -9.09
N ASN A 66 -10.90 3.68 -10.15
CA ASN A 66 -11.63 4.54 -11.08
C ASN A 66 -12.81 5.26 -10.38
N ARG A 67 -13.54 4.58 -9.52
CA ARG A 67 -14.63 5.17 -8.71
C ARG A 67 -14.08 6.23 -7.76
N MET A 68 -12.98 5.95 -7.07
CA MET A 68 -12.34 6.90 -6.14
C MET A 68 -11.79 8.13 -6.87
N LYS A 69 -11.17 7.94 -8.04
CA LYS A 69 -10.73 9.03 -8.92
C LYS A 69 -11.90 9.94 -9.31
N LYS A 70 -12.97 9.36 -9.85
CA LYS A 70 -14.18 10.11 -10.23
C LYS A 70 -14.78 10.86 -9.04
N HIS A 71 -14.77 10.25 -7.85
CA HIS A 71 -15.27 10.91 -6.63
C HIS A 71 -14.41 12.11 -6.26
N ALA A 72 -13.09 12.02 -6.30
CA ALA A 72 -12.20 13.17 -6.07
C ALA A 72 -12.44 14.30 -7.10
N GLN A 73 -12.60 13.93 -8.37
CA GLN A 73 -12.87 14.89 -9.45
C GLN A 73 -14.22 15.61 -9.33
N GLN A 74 -15.21 15.04 -8.63
CA GLN A 74 -16.48 15.74 -8.32
C GLN A 74 -16.28 16.96 -7.42
N PHE A 75 -15.16 17.06 -6.73
CA PHE A 75 -14.76 18.20 -5.89
C PHE A 75 -13.64 19.03 -6.53
N ASP A 76 -13.49 18.96 -7.86
CA ASP A 76 -12.50 19.70 -8.64
C ASP A 76 -11.05 19.43 -8.20
N VAL A 77 -10.77 18.26 -7.64
CA VAL A 77 -9.39 17.86 -7.28
C VAL A 77 -8.59 17.64 -8.55
N GLU A 78 -7.54 18.45 -8.72
CA GLU A 78 -6.58 18.29 -9.81
C GLU A 78 -5.65 17.08 -9.55
N ILE A 79 -5.44 16.24 -10.56
CA ILE A 79 -4.55 15.09 -10.50
C ILE A 79 -3.44 15.30 -11.54
N ILE A 80 -2.21 15.44 -11.06
CA ILE A 80 -1.03 15.70 -11.87
C ILE A 80 -0.23 14.39 -12.03
N ASN A 81 0.03 14.01 -13.27
CA ASN A 81 0.89 12.88 -13.59
C ASN A 81 2.36 13.33 -13.54
N ASP A 82 2.94 13.28 -12.37
CA ASP A 82 4.38 13.51 -12.15
C ASP A 82 4.87 12.59 -11.04
N HIS A 83 6.18 12.38 -10.98
CA HIS A 83 6.86 11.59 -9.97
C HIS A 83 7.83 12.46 -9.19
N ILE A 84 7.59 12.59 -7.89
CA ILE A 84 8.47 13.37 -7.00
C ILE A 84 9.63 12.50 -6.54
N ASN A 85 10.83 12.97 -6.82
CA ASN A 85 12.08 12.30 -6.46
C ASN A 85 12.67 12.83 -5.14
N GLU A 86 12.38 14.09 -4.81
CA GLU A 86 12.95 14.77 -3.66
C GLU A 86 11.94 15.72 -3.04
N VAL A 87 11.93 15.78 -1.70
CA VAL A 87 11.10 16.69 -0.91
C VAL A 87 11.97 17.37 0.13
N ASP A 88 12.00 18.71 0.13
CA ASP A 88 12.64 19.49 1.18
C ASP A 88 11.59 19.96 2.21
N LEU A 89 11.62 19.36 3.37
CA LEU A 89 10.76 19.70 4.50
C LEU A 89 11.41 20.69 5.48
N SER A 90 12.68 21.07 5.24
CA SER A 90 13.42 22.01 6.09
C SER A 90 13.08 23.46 5.81
N VAL A 91 12.48 23.76 4.66
CA VAL A 91 12.08 25.09 4.21
C VAL A 91 10.56 25.26 4.25
N LYS A 92 10.10 26.53 4.28
CA LYS A 92 8.70 26.91 4.15
C LYS A 92 8.56 28.00 3.09
N PRO A 93 7.68 27.81 2.08
CA PRO A 93 6.85 26.61 1.81
C PRO A 93 7.69 25.37 1.55
N PHE A 94 7.16 24.17 1.77
CA PHE A 94 7.83 22.93 1.43
C PHE A 94 8.09 22.86 -0.08
N GLU A 95 9.25 22.35 -0.48
CA GLU A 95 9.64 22.24 -1.89
C GLU A 95 9.67 20.76 -2.33
N LEU A 96 9.15 20.51 -3.52
CA LEU A 96 9.10 19.17 -4.12
C LEU A 96 9.68 19.24 -5.53
N SER A 97 10.51 18.27 -5.87
CA SER A 97 11.19 18.14 -7.16
C SER A 97 10.82 16.82 -7.84
N GLY A 98 10.21 16.92 -9.00
CA GLY A 98 9.89 15.85 -9.93
C GLY A 98 10.35 16.21 -11.33
N THR A 99 9.56 15.90 -12.35
CA THR A 99 9.72 16.46 -13.69
C THR A 99 9.54 17.99 -13.66
N SER A 100 8.61 18.44 -12.82
CA SER A 100 8.41 19.85 -12.49
C SER A 100 8.80 20.13 -11.03
N LYS A 101 8.90 21.42 -10.70
CA LYS A 101 9.06 21.87 -9.31
C LYS A 101 7.74 22.35 -8.78
N TYR A 102 7.48 22.03 -7.52
CA TYR A 102 6.26 22.41 -6.80
C TYR A 102 6.64 22.96 -5.43
N SER A 103 5.74 23.78 -4.87
CA SER A 103 5.83 24.16 -3.47
C SER A 103 4.47 24.08 -2.78
N CYS A 104 4.45 23.88 -1.46
CA CYS A 104 3.20 23.84 -0.71
C CYS A 104 3.35 24.28 0.74
N ASP A 105 2.23 24.79 1.29
CA ASP A 105 2.15 25.10 2.71
C ASP A 105 2.04 23.85 3.57
N SER A 106 1.34 22.84 3.06
CA SER A 106 1.10 21.56 3.73
C SER A 106 1.25 20.39 2.75
N LEU A 107 1.74 19.27 3.26
CA LEU A 107 1.99 18.05 2.49
C LEU A 107 1.37 16.84 3.17
N ILE A 108 0.64 16.03 2.41
CA ILE A 108 0.19 14.69 2.82
C ILE A 108 0.97 13.66 2.01
N ILE A 109 1.67 12.76 2.69
CA ILE A 109 2.41 11.66 2.09
C ILE A 109 1.53 10.42 2.10
N ALA A 110 1.07 10.01 0.91
CA ALA A 110 0.18 8.87 0.68
C ALA A 110 0.76 7.93 -0.40
N THR A 111 2.09 7.79 -0.42
CA THR A 111 2.84 7.11 -1.48
C THR A 111 2.73 5.58 -1.43
N GLY A 112 2.09 5.03 -0.41
CA GLY A 112 1.94 3.59 -0.23
C GLY A 112 3.26 2.88 0.03
N ALA A 113 3.30 1.60 -0.32
CA ALA A 113 4.48 0.75 -0.22
C ALA A 113 4.55 -0.18 -1.43
N SER A 114 5.73 -0.63 -1.77
CA SER A 114 5.94 -1.69 -2.77
C SER A 114 6.38 -2.96 -2.07
N ALA A 115 5.77 -4.08 -2.46
CA ALA A 115 6.19 -5.38 -1.99
C ALA A 115 7.61 -5.70 -2.45
N MET A 116 8.40 -6.32 -1.57
CA MET A 116 9.69 -6.87 -1.93
C MET A 116 9.55 -8.36 -2.23
N TYR A 117 9.89 -8.73 -3.45
CA TYR A 117 9.94 -10.12 -3.90
C TYR A 117 11.37 -10.66 -3.86
N LEU A 118 11.52 -11.99 -3.94
CA LEU A 118 12.83 -12.63 -4.00
C LEU A 118 13.55 -12.40 -5.34
N GLY A 119 12.80 -12.06 -6.38
CA GLY A 119 13.29 -11.88 -7.74
C GLY A 119 13.33 -13.17 -8.56
N LEU A 120 12.60 -14.19 -8.15
CA LEU A 120 12.47 -15.43 -8.88
C LEU A 120 11.53 -15.28 -10.09
N PRO A 121 11.85 -15.86 -11.26
CA PRO A 121 10.94 -15.80 -12.42
C PRO A 121 9.54 -16.33 -12.12
N SER A 122 9.43 -17.38 -11.31
CA SER A 122 8.18 -18.00 -10.87
C SER A 122 7.28 -17.08 -10.06
N GLU A 123 7.82 -16.06 -9.37
CA GLU A 123 6.99 -15.12 -8.61
C GLU A 123 6.03 -14.36 -9.53
N LYS A 124 6.50 -13.95 -10.71
CA LYS A 124 5.65 -13.26 -11.70
C LYS A 124 4.59 -14.18 -12.30
N GLU A 125 4.95 -15.43 -12.54
CA GLU A 125 4.07 -16.45 -13.11
C GLU A 125 2.91 -16.80 -12.17
N PHE A 126 3.21 -16.91 -10.87
CA PHE A 126 2.26 -17.33 -9.84
C PHE A 126 1.68 -16.18 -9.00
N LEU A 127 1.96 -14.93 -9.36
CA LEU A 127 1.37 -13.78 -8.68
C LEU A 127 -0.15 -13.83 -8.76
N GLY A 128 -0.83 -13.81 -7.60
CA GLY A 128 -2.28 -14.02 -7.48
C GLY A 128 -2.74 -15.46 -7.73
N LYS A 129 -1.81 -16.41 -7.88
CA LYS A 129 -2.09 -17.85 -8.12
C LYS A 129 -1.27 -18.76 -7.18
N GLY A 130 -0.93 -18.26 -6.01
CA GLY A 130 -0.10 -18.96 -5.03
C GLY A 130 1.04 -18.10 -4.48
N VAL A 131 1.42 -17.03 -5.18
CA VAL A 131 2.37 -16.03 -4.69
C VAL A 131 1.61 -14.74 -4.40
N SER A 132 1.74 -14.25 -3.18
CA SER A 132 1.16 -12.98 -2.71
C SER A 132 2.18 -12.22 -1.86
N ALA A 133 1.97 -10.92 -1.70
CA ALA A 133 2.72 -10.07 -0.79
C ALA A 133 1.80 -9.43 0.26
N CYS A 134 0.60 -9.96 0.45
CA CYS A 134 -0.38 -9.44 1.40
C CYS A 134 -1.22 -10.60 1.96
N ALA A 135 -0.87 -11.06 3.16
CA ALA A 135 -1.60 -12.15 3.80
C ALA A 135 -3.04 -11.77 4.17
N THR A 136 -3.28 -10.53 4.57
CA THR A 136 -4.63 -10.06 4.91
C THR A 136 -5.54 -9.87 3.70
N CYS A 137 -4.94 -9.69 2.49
CA CYS A 137 -5.69 -9.59 1.24
C CYS A 137 -6.07 -10.98 0.70
N ASP A 138 -5.09 -11.88 0.63
CA ASP A 138 -5.19 -13.12 -0.13
C ASP A 138 -5.22 -14.38 0.74
N GLY A 139 -4.88 -14.27 2.04
CA GLY A 139 -4.73 -15.42 2.93
C GLY A 139 -5.99 -16.27 3.08
N PHE A 140 -7.16 -15.66 2.95
CA PHE A 140 -8.45 -16.38 3.02
C PHE A 140 -8.59 -17.45 1.92
N PHE A 141 -8.03 -17.21 0.74
CA PHE A 141 -8.07 -18.19 -0.37
C PHE A 141 -7.24 -19.45 -0.09
N TYR A 142 -6.35 -19.40 0.90
CA TYR A 142 -5.48 -20.49 1.31
C TYR A 142 -5.86 -21.09 2.67
N LYS A 143 -7.11 -20.85 3.09
CA LYS A 143 -7.66 -21.40 4.33
C LYS A 143 -7.49 -22.93 4.34
N ASP A 144 -7.09 -23.48 5.51
CA ASP A 144 -6.86 -24.92 5.75
C ASP A 144 -5.76 -25.53 4.85
N GLN A 145 -4.95 -24.72 4.15
CA GLN A 145 -3.81 -25.18 3.36
C GLN A 145 -2.48 -24.94 4.07
N GLU A 146 -1.42 -25.58 3.62
CA GLU A 146 -0.07 -25.30 4.05
C GLU A 146 0.50 -24.15 3.22
N VAL A 147 1.09 -23.14 3.88
CA VAL A 147 1.64 -21.94 3.25
C VAL A 147 3.05 -21.63 3.74
N ALA A 148 3.80 -20.87 2.96
CA ALA A 148 5.13 -20.40 3.36
C ALA A 148 5.16 -18.86 3.35
N VAL A 149 5.73 -18.28 4.40
CA VAL A 149 6.03 -16.85 4.51
C VAL A 149 7.54 -16.66 4.42
N ILE A 150 7.98 -15.88 3.46
CA ILE A 150 9.40 -15.65 3.21
C ILE A 150 9.80 -14.28 3.77
N GLY A 151 10.59 -14.28 4.81
CA GLY A 151 11.10 -13.07 5.44
C GLY A 151 11.43 -13.25 6.91
N GLY A 152 11.87 -12.19 7.58
CA GLY A 152 12.23 -12.23 9.00
C GLY A 152 12.13 -10.86 9.69
N GLY A 153 11.47 -9.89 9.02
CA GLY A 153 11.12 -8.58 9.60
C GLY A 153 9.70 -8.57 10.17
N ASN A 154 9.26 -7.41 10.65
CA ASN A 154 7.93 -7.23 11.25
C ASN A 154 6.81 -7.72 10.33
N THR A 155 6.80 -7.30 9.08
CA THR A 155 5.77 -7.70 8.10
C THR A 155 5.66 -9.22 7.97
N ALA A 156 6.79 -9.93 7.80
CA ALA A 156 6.78 -11.39 7.68
C ALA A 156 6.27 -12.06 8.97
N ALA A 157 6.64 -11.53 10.14
CA ALA A 157 6.17 -12.05 11.41
C ALA A 157 4.67 -11.82 11.62
N GLU A 158 4.18 -10.63 11.31
CA GLU A 158 2.75 -10.28 11.38
C GLU A 158 1.91 -11.13 10.43
N GLU A 159 2.37 -11.29 9.19
CA GLU A 159 1.68 -12.11 8.20
C GLU A 159 1.68 -13.59 8.56
N ALA A 160 2.80 -14.13 9.07
CA ALA A 160 2.85 -15.50 9.56
C ALA A 160 1.89 -15.73 10.74
N LEU A 161 1.84 -14.80 11.69
CA LEU A 161 0.89 -14.85 12.81
C LEU A 161 -0.58 -14.71 12.38
N TYR A 162 -0.85 -13.97 11.32
CA TYR A 162 -2.19 -13.90 10.73
C TYR A 162 -2.56 -15.23 10.09
N LEU A 163 -1.69 -15.76 9.23
CA LEU A 163 -1.92 -17.00 8.49
C LEU A 163 -2.01 -18.22 9.42
N SER A 164 -1.30 -18.25 10.55
CA SER A 164 -1.39 -19.35 11.51
C SER A 164 -2.79 -19.58 12.07
N ARG A 165 -3.65 -18.56 12.00
CA ARG A 165 -5.04 -18.64 12.47
C ARG A 165 -6.02 -19.19 11.44
N ILE A 166 -5.64 -19.24 10.17
CA ILE A 166 -6.52 -19.60 9.04
C ILE A 166 -6.00 -20.75 8.21
N CYS A 167 -4.68 -20.94 8.15
CA CYS A 167 -4.04 -22.02 7.42
C CYS A 167 -3.80 -23.24 8.32
N SER A 168 -3.66 -24.41 7.73
CA SER A 168 -3.39 -25.66 8.47
C SER A 168 -1.94 -25.72 8.99
N LYS A 169 -1.02 -25.04 8.30
CA LYS A 169 0.38 -24.92 8.69
C LYS A 169 1.05 -23.74 8.00
N VAL A 170 1.92 -23.04 8.72
CA VAL A 170 2.70 -21.90 8.19
C VAL A 170 4.20 -22.20 8.34
N TYR A 171 4.91 -22.15 7.24
CA TYR A 171 6.38 -22.24 7.23
C TYR A 171 6.98 -20.84 7.14
N LEU A 172 7.56 -20.34 8.24
CA LEU A 172 8.30 -19.07 8.20
C LEU A 172 9.75 -19.36 7.76
N VAL A 173 10.09 -18.91 6.54
CA VAL A 173 11.41 -19.15 5.94
C VAL A 173 12.24 -17.90 5.99
N HIS A 174 13.38 -17.97 6.69
CA HIS A 174 14.30 -16.86 6.80
C HIS A 174 15.75 -17.30 6.51
N ARG A 175 16.53 -16.43 5.84
CA ARG A 175 17.92 -16.73 5.43
C ARG A 175 18.97 -16.57 6.53
N ARG A 176 18.58 -16.07 7.70
CA ARG A 176 19.47 -15.84 8.86
C ARG A 176 19.01 -16.66 10.05
N ASP A 177 19.90 -16.85 11.01
CA ASP A 177 19.62 -17.61 12.22
C ASP A 177 18.71 -16.85 13.21
N GLU A 178 18.61 -15.51 13.07
CA GLU A 178 17.79 -14.67 13.93
C GLU A 178 16.81 -13.81 13.13
N LEU A 179 15.57 -13.71 13.61
CA LEU A 179 14.57 -12.79 13.07
C LEU A 179 14.94 -11.34 13.41
N ARG A 180 14.60 -10.43 12.51
CA ARG A 180 14.76 -8.97 12.72
C ARG A 180 13.48 -8.28 13.17
N ALA A 181 12.40 -9.03 13.30
CA ALA A 181 11.14 -8.53 13.82
C ALA A 181 11.30 -8.04 15.27
N GLU A 182 10.38 -7.20 15.72
CA GLU A 182 10.32 -6.77 17.11
C GLU A 182 10.18 -7.95 18.06
N LYS A 183 10.76 -7.82 19.25
CA LYS A 183 10.82 -8.91 20.23
C LYS A 183 9.44 -9.50 20.55
N ILE A 184 8.42 -8.66 20.65
CA ILE A 184 7.05 -9.12 20.92
C ILE A 184 6.49 -10.01 19.81
N LEU A 185 6.82 -9.73 18.55
CA LEU A 185 6.41 -10.55 17.42
C LEU A 185 7.17 -11.86 17.39
N GLN A 186 8.47 -11.84 17.68
CA GLN A 186 9.27 -13.06 17.81
C GLN A 186 8.72 -13.97 18.90
N ASP A 187 8.41 -13.43 20.08
CA ASP A 187 7.86 -14.22 21.20
C ASP A 187 6.52 -14.88 20.83
N ARG A 188 5.69 -14.19 20.05
CA ARG A 188 4.43 -14.75 19.54
C ARG A 188 4.67 -15.86 18.51
N ILE A 189 5.59 -15.67 17.56
CA ILE A 189 5.96 -16.69 16.56
C ILE A 189 6.44 -17.95 17.27
N PHE A 190 7.36 -17.84 18.22
CA PHE A 190 7.87 -19.00 18.96
C PHE A 190 6.83 -19.66 19.87
N ALA A 191 5.79 -18.92 20.28
CA ALA A 191 4.67 -19.50 20.99
C ALA A 191 3.78 -20.35 20.06
N GLU A 192 3.52 -19.89 18.82
CA GLU A 192 2.79 -20.63 17.80
C GLU A 192 3.58 -21.90 17.37
N GLU A 193 4.88 -21.80 17.15
CA GLU A 193 5.75 -22.94 16.86
C GLU A 193 5.64 -24.04 17.94
N LYS A 194 5.66 -23.66 19.23
CA LYS A 194 5.49 -24.61 20.34
C LYS A 194 4.09 -25.23 20.40
N ALA A 195 3.08 -24.53 19.88
CA ALA A 195 1.72 -25.04 19.76
C ALA A 195 1.53 -26.01 18.59
N GLY A 196 2.52 -26.07 17.66
CA GLY A 196 2.53 -26.98 16.51
C GLY A 196 1.92 -26.40 15.24
N ASN A 197 1.78 -25.08 15.16
CA ASN A 197 1.23 -24.36 14.00
C ASN A 197 2.30 -24.00 12.97
#